data_8672468d359f3b7ffb1a4b4246f2d18e
#
_entry.id   8672468d359f3b7ffb1a4b4246f2d18e
#
_cell.length_a   1.000
_cell.length_b   1.000
_cell.length_c   1.000
_cell.angle_alpha   90.00
_cell.angle_beta   90.00
_cell.angle_gamma   90.00
#
_symmetry.space_group_name_H-M   'P 1'
#
loop_
_entity.id
_entity.type
_entity.pdbx_description
1 polymer ?
#
loop_
_entity_poly.entity_id
_entity_poly.type
_entity_poly.pdbx_seq_one_letter_code
_entity_poly.pdbx_strand_id
1 'polypeptide(L)'
;IVGEYNEKGMYKAKQQAFKFSKLIVLIISLITFLIVFIFSEEIATLFIGNLQGGNSIADISFVIKVISFSLLIIPYVSILRGYLQGHKYITPSTNSQIIEQILRIFVVLVGSYLAINVFNKDIKIGVAWALTGAFIGGIGSLIYLSIKINRNKEKFINDNKNDIFISSKEILKKIFIYSIPSIIISVVGSIYDTTDQILVLRGASLLGFSTADSELVASIISTWGVKICMLVSAVGMAISINAIPHMVSSYVKKDYKVLSKKLNQILKTALIITVPMSIGVSILSKPLYTLFYGESIYGPLILSVVVFAGLFANFNSILNTALIGISEYK
;
A
#
# COMPACT_ATOMS: atom_id res chain seq x y z
N ILE A 1 4.03 -2.58 -19.56
CA ILE A 1 5.19 -2.45 -20.46
C ILE A 1 5.91 -3.80 -20.61
N VAL A 2 6.46 -4.39 -19.51
CA VAL A 2 7.19 -5.68 -19.60
C VAL A 2 6.30 -6.78 -20.17
N GLY A 3 5.07 -6.94 -19.68
CA GLY A 3 4.10 -7.90 -20.19
C GLY A 3 3.74 -7.66 -21.65
N GLU A 4 3.51 -6.41 -22.03
CA GLU A 4 3.20 -6.03 -23.39
C GLU A 4 4.33 -6.37 -24.37
N TYR A 5 5.57 -6.03 -24.03
CA TYR A 5 6.72 -6.38 -24.85
C TYR A 5 6.98 -7.88 -24.91
N ASN A 6 6.68 -8.59 -23.82
CA ASN A 6 6.77 -10.05 -23.79
C ASN A 6 5.73 -10.71 -24.73
N GLU A 7 4.50 -10.24 -24.75
CA GLU A 7 3.43 -10.72 -25.66
C GLU A 7 3.75 -10.39 -27.14
N LYS A 8 4.37 -9.24 -27.40
CA LYS A 8 4.76 -8.83 -28.74
C LYS A 8 6.07 -9.47 -29.23
N GLY A 9 6.73 -10.31 -28.41
CA GLY A 9 8.01 -10.93 -28.76
C GLY A 9 9.22 -9.96 -28.82
N MET A 10 9.08 -8.76 -28.25
CA MET A 10 10.11 -7.71 -28.25
C MET A 10 11.05 -7.85 -27.05
N TYR A 11 11.88 -8.88 -27.05
CA TYR A 11 12.66 -9.28 -25.88
C TYR A 11 13.76 -8.28 -25.49
N LYS A 12 14.45 -7.66 -26.48
CA LYS A 12 15.48 -6.63 -26.23
C LYS A 12 14.86 -5.38 -25.60
N ALA A 13 13.74 -4.90 -26.16
CA ALA A 13 13.00 -3.75 -25.61
C ALA A 13 12.50 -4.02 -24.19
N LYS A 14 12.03 -5.24 -23.92
CA LYS A 14 11.63 -5.69 -22.56
C LYS A 14 12.78 -5.58 -21.57
N GLN A 15 13.98 -6.09 -21.94
CA GLN A 15 15.15 -6.03 -21.07
C GLN A 15 15.63 -4.60 -20.84
N GLN A 16 15.64 -3.78 -21.89
CA GLN A 16 15.99 -2.37 -21.78
C GLN A 16 15.00 -1.61 -20.88
N ALA A 17 13.70 -1.84 -21.06
CA ALA A 17 12.68 -1.25 -20.21
C ALA A 17 12.88 -1.62 -18.73
N PHE A 18 13.20 -2.88 -18.44
CA PHE A 18 13.50 -3.33 -17.08
C PHE A 18 14.76 -2.67 -16.51
N LYS A 19 15.83 -2.56 -17.32
CA LYS A 19 17.08 -1.89 -16.92
C LYS A 19 16.85 -0.41 -16.61
N PHE A 20 16.14 0.31 -17.48
CA PHE A 20 15.81 1.72 -17.27
C PHE A 20 14.91 1.91 -16.05
N SER A 21 13.88 1.09 -15.88
CA SER A 21 13.00 1.16 -14.71
C SER A 21 13.78 0.97 -13.41
N LYS A 22 14.72 0.01 -13.34
CA LYS A 22 15.58 -0.18 -12.17
C LYS A 22 16.43 1.05 -11.86
N LEU A 23 17.04 1.65 -12.89
CA LEU A 23 17.88 2.83 -12.72
C LEU A 23 17.06 4.04 -12.27
N ILE A 24 15.94 4.30 -12.92
CA ILE A 24 15.05 5.42 -12.60
C ILE A 24 14.55 5.29 -11.16
N VAL A 25 14.06 4.11 -10.77
CA VAL A 25 13.55 3.89 -9.42
C VAL A 25 14.66 4.01 -8.38
N LEU A 26 15.87 3.53 -8.66
CA LEU A 26 16.99 3.66 -7.74
C LEU A 26 17.36 5.14 -7.52
N ILE A 27 17.41 5.95 -8.57
CA ILE A 27 17.68 7.38 -8.46
C ILE A 27 16.56 8.09 -7.68
N ILE A 28 15.30 7.83 -8.02
CA ILE A 28 14.15 8.42 -7.33
C ILE A 28 14.14 8.02 -5.86
N SER A 29 14.38 6.74 -5.55
CA SER A 29 14.44 6.24 -4.17
C SER A 29 15.52 6.94 -3.35
N LEU A 30 16.70 7.14 -3.94
CA LEU A 30 17.80 7.84 -3.28
C LEU A 30 17.47 9.31 -3.03
N ILE A 31 16.91 10.00 -4.03
CA ILE A 31 16.49 11.41 -3.89
C ILE A 31 15.40 11.53 -2.83
N THR A 32 14.38 10.68 -2.87
CA THR A 32 13.27 10.71 -1.90
C THR A 32 13.77 10.39 -0.49
N PHE A 33 14.65 9.40 -0.34
CA PHE A 33 15.31 9.10 0.93
C PHE A 33 16.04 10.32 1.49
N LEU A 34 16.87 10.99 0.68
CA LEU A 34 17.64 12.16 1.11
C LEU A 34 16.71 13.31 1.51
N ILE A 35 15.67 13.58 0.74
CA ILE A 35 14.69 14.63 1.05
C ILE A 35 14.00 14.32 2.38
N VAL A 36 13.45 13.13 2.55
CA VAL A 36 12.72 12.76 3.77
C VAL A 36 13.64 12.71 4.98
N PHE A 37 14.88 12.25 4.82
CA PHE A 37 15.86 12.18 5.91
C PHE A 37 16.31 13.56 6.36
N ILE A 38 16.65 14.47 5.43
CA ILE A 38 17.14 15.81 5.73
C ILE A 38 16.01 16.69 6.29
N PHE A 39 14.85 16.69 5.66
CA PHE A 39 13.68 17.51 6.03
C PHE A 39 12.74 16.84 7.03
N SER A 40 13.26 15.87 7.81
CA SER A 40 12.44 15.12 8.77
C SER A 40 11.82 15.97 9.89
N GLU A 41 12.50 17.05 10.32
CA GLU A 41 11.99 17.97 11.34
C GLU A 41 10.88 18.87 10.80
N GLU A 42 11.04 19.39 9.59
CA GLU A 42 10.03 20.18 8.90
C GLU A 42 8.78 19.33 8.62
N ILE A 43 8.96 18.08 8.21
CA ILE A 43 7.87 17.14 8.02
C ILE A 43 7.17 16.86 9.37
N ALA A 44 7.92 16.61 10.44
CA ALA A 44 7.34 16.40 11.77
C ALA A 44 6.53 17.62 12.24
N THR A 45 7.06 18.83 12.02
CA THR A 45 6.40 20.08 12.36
C THR A 45 5.12 20.29 11.56
N LEU A 46 5.08 19.87 10.30
CA LEU A 46 3.87 19.92 9.46
C LEU A 46 2.72 19.10 10.06
N PHE A 47 3.03 17.94 10.65
CA PHE A 47 2.04 17.06 11.25
C PHE A 47 1.51 17.57 12.59
N ILE A 48 2.41 17.95 13.51
CA ILE A 48 2.02 18.35 14.87
C ILE A 48 1.68 19.85 14.96
N GLY A 49 2.39 20.69 14.18
CA GLY A 49 2.27 22.14 14.30
C GLY A 49 2.77 22.62 15.67
N ASN A 50 1.97 23.50 16.32
CA ASN A 50 2.29 24.06 17.64
C ASN A 50 1.62 23.32 18.81
N LEU A 51 1.13 22.09 18.59
CA LEU A 51 0.49 21.31 19.65
C LEU A 51 1.54 20.88 20.70
N GLN A 52 1.23 21.12 21.98
CA GLN A 52 2.08 20.75 23.11
C GLN A 52 1.40 19.68 23.96
N GLY A 53 2.17 18.76 24.51
CA GLY A 53 1.68 17.75 25.47
C GLY A 53 1.45 16.35 24.88
N GLY A 54 1.80 16.12 23.61
CA GLY A 54 1.84 14.79 22.97
C GLY A 54 3.28 14.36 22.64
N ASN A 55 3.44 13.73 21.47
CA ASN A 55 4.77 13.37 20.96
C ASN A 55 5.58 14.62 20.60
N SER A 56 6.88 14.66 20.93
CA SER A 56 7.73 15.78 20.56
C SER A 56 8.08 15.75 19.05
N ILE A 57 8.35 16.94 18.48
CA ILE A 57 8.84 17.04 17.10
C ILE A 57 10.11 16.22 16.91
N ALA A 58 11.01 16.21 17.90
CA ALA A 58 12.26 15.44 17.87
C ALA A 58 12.00 13.93 17.83
N ASP A 59 11.00 13.41 18.55
CA ASP A 59 10.68 11.99 18.54
C ASP A 59 10.09 11.57 17.19
N ILE A 60 9.20 12.38 16.63
CA ILE A 60 8.63 12.11 15.31
C ILE A 60 9.67 12.24 14.19
N SER A 61 10.52 13.26 14.23
CA SER A 61 11.64 13.41 13.28
C SER A 61 12.55 12.18 13.32
N PHE A 62 12.89 11.68 14.52
CA PHE A 62 13.68 10.47 14.67
C PHE A 62 12.99 9.25 14.01
N VAL A 63 11.69 9.08 14.22
CA VAL A 63 10.88 8.01 13.61
C VAL A 63 10.86 8.13 12.08
N ILE A 64 10.70 9.36 11.56
CA ILE A 64 10.75 9.64 10.11
C ILE A 64 12.12 9.29 9.52
N LYS A 65 13.22 9.63 10.20
CA LYS A 65 14.57 9.26 9.79
C LYS A 65 14.75 7.74 9.71
N VAL A 66 14.25 7.00 10.68
CA VAL A 66 14.33 5.53 10.70
C VAL A 66 13.54 4.91 9.56
N ILE A 67 12.28 5.33 9.36
CA ILE A 67 11.44 4.74 8.29
C ILE A 67 11.95 5.11 6.88
N SER A 68 12.63 6.24 6.72
CA SER A 68 13.16 6.69 5.44
C SER A 68 14.10 5.68 4.79
N PHE A 69 14.84 4.86 5.55
CA PHE A 69 15.68 3.79 5.02
C PHE A 69 14.89 2.76 4.20
N SER A 70 13.61 2.56 4.53
CA SER A 70 12.73 1.65 3.77
C SER A 70 12.48 2.15 2.34
N LEU A 71 12.58 3.47 2.10
CA LEU A 71 12.42 4.06 0.77
C LEU A 71 13.53 3.66 -0.21
N LEU A 72 14.69 3.22 0.28
CA LEU A 72 15.78 2.73 -0.57
C LEU A 72 15.49 1.34 -1.14
N ILE A 73 14.78 0.49 -0.40
CA ILE A 73 14.62 -0.93 -0.72
C ILE A 73 13.26 -1.25 -1.33
N ILE A 74 12.18 -0.74 -0.73
CA ILE A 74 10.80 -1.12 -1.11
C ILE A 74 10.47 -0.80 -2.57
N PRO A 75 10.79 0.39 -3.14
CA PRO A 75 10.50 0.67 -4.54
C PRO A 75 11.29 -0.24 -5.49
N TYR A 76 12.52 -0.58 -5.16
CA TYR A 76 13.33 -1.48 -5.95
C TYR A 76 12.77 -2.92 -5.96
N VAL A 77 12.33 -3.41 -4.81
CA VAL A 77 11.61 -4.70 -4.69
C VAL A 77 10.35 -4.71 -5.55
N SER A 78 9.60 -3.59 -5.57
CA SER A 78 8.39 -3.45 -6.38
C SER A 78 8.66 -3.58 -7.88
N ILE A 79 9.77 -3.05 -8.38
CA ILE A 79 10.19 -3.22 -9.80
C ILE A 79 10.51 -4.69 -10.11
N LEU A 80 11.16 -5.42 -9.19
CA LEU A 80 11.44 -6.85 -9.39
C LEU A 80 10.15 -7.68 -9.42
N ARG A 81 9.19 -7.35 -8.55
CA ARG A 81 7.86 -7.96 -8.57
C ARG A 81 7.13 -7.68 -9.88
N GLY A 82 7.11 -6.42 -10.31
CA GLY A 82 6.50 -6.01 -11.57
C GLY A 82 7.12 -6.71 -12.80
N TYR A 83 8.43 -6.94 -12.78
CA TYR A 83 9.11 -7.70 -13.82
C TYR A 83 8.63 -9.16 -13.89
N LEU A 84 8.55 -9.85 -12.76
CA LEU A 84 8.05 -11.23 -12.68
C LEU A 84 6.57 -11.32 -13.06
N GLN A 85 5.74 -10.41 -12.57
CA GLN A 85 4.32 -10.34 -12.92
C GLN A 85 4.10 -10.09 -14.42
N GLY A 86 4.94 -9.23 -15.04
CA GLY A 86 4.94 -9.00 -16.47
C GLY A 86 5.27 -10.23 -17.30
N HIS A 87 5.95 -11.23 -16.72
CA HIS A 87 6.19 -12.54 -17.32
C HIS A 87 5.12 -13.57 -16.95
N LYS A 88 4.03 -13.18 -16.32
CA LYS A 88 3.00 -14.08 -15.75
C LYS A 88 3.54 -15.04 -14.67
N TYR A 89 4.71 -14.72 -14.11
CA TYR A 89 5.35 -15.52 -13.06
C TYR A 89 4.98 -14.94 -11.68
N ILE A 90 3.72 -15.15 -11.29
CA ILE A 90 3.08 -14.47 -10.15
C ILE A 90 3.55 -15.07 -8.81
N THR A 91 3.69 -16.40 -8.73
CA THR A 91 4.01 -17.11 -7.48
C THR A 91 5.25 -16.58 -6.75
N PRO A 92 6.41 -16.33 -7.39
CA PRO A 92 7.56 -15.74 -6.70
C PRO A 92 7.31 -14.30 -6.21
N SER A 93 6.50 -13.53 -6.94
CA SER A 93 6.11 -12.20 -6.49
C SER A 93 5.30 -12.28 -5.20
N THR A 94 4.31 -13.18 -5.12
CA THR A 94 3.50 -13.40 -3.92
C THR A 94 4.33 -13.95 -2.76
N ASN A 95 5.18 -14.96 -3.00
CA ASN A 95 6.04 -15.52 -1.97
C ASN A 95 7.00 -14.47 -1.39
N SER A 96 7.50 -13.53 -2.23
CA SER A 96 8.34 -12.44 -1.76
C SER A 96 7.61 -11.51 -0.78
N GLN A 97 6.30 -11.29 -0.98
CA GLN A 97 5.48 -10.51 -0.06
C GLN A 97 5.28 -11.24 1.28
N ILE A 98 5.07 -12.55 1.22
CA ILE A 98 4.95 -13.38 2.44
C ILE A 98 6.25 -13.32 3.24
N ILE A 99 7.40 -13.52 2.59
CA ILE A 99 8.72 -13.43 3.25
C ILE A 99 8.92 -12.05 3.87
N GLU A 100 8.59 -10.98 3.13
CA GLU A 100 8.67 -9.61 3.64
C GLU A 100 7.84 -9.43 4.91
N GLN A 101 6.59 -9.92 4.92
CA GLN A 101 5.71 -9.77 6.07
C GLN A 101 6.16 -10.62 7.28
N ILE A 102 6.61 -11.85 7.05
CA ILE A 102 7.13 -12.71 8.13
C ILE A 102 8.34 -12.06 8.80
N LEU A 103 9.31 -11.59 8.01
CA LEU A 103 10.50 -10.91 8.54
C LEU A 103 10.14 -9.60 9.23
N ARG A 104 9.22 -8.82 8.66
CA ARG A 104 8.72 -7.58 9.28
C ARG A 104 8.11 -7.88 10.65
N ILE A 105 7.16 -8.82 10.73
CA ILE A 105 6.50 -9.20 11.99
C ILE A 105 7.52 -9.68 13.02
N PHE A 106 8.46 -10.52 12.60
CA PHE A 106 9.53 -11.01 13.48
C PHE A 106 10.34 -9.87 14.07
N VAL A 107 10.80 -8.92 13.25
CA VAL A 107 11.58 -7.76 13.70
C VAL A 107 10.74 -6.84 14.58
N VAL A 108 9.47 -6.60 14.23
CA VAL A 108 8.56 -5.80 15.05
C VAL A 108 8.41 -6.42 16.44
N LEU A 109 8.11 -7.69 16.54
CA LEU A 109 7.87 -8.33 17.82
C LEU A 109 9.16 -8.47 18.64
N VAL A 110 10.18 -9.08 18.05
CA VAL A 110 11.43 -9.38 18.75
C VAL A 110 12.22 -8.09 19.02
N GLY A 111 12.35 -7.23 18.03
CA GLY A 111 13.12 -5.98 18.16
C GLY A 111 12.51 -5.04 19.21
N SER A 112 11.19 -4.83 19.18
CA SER A 112 10.52 -3.98 20.16
C SER A 112 10.55 -4.59 21.56
N TYR A 113 10.32 -5.90 21.67
CA TYR A 113 10.40 -6.61 22.95
C TYR A 113 11.80 -6.49 23.60
N LEU A 114 12.85 -6.75 22.83
CA LEU A 114 14.22 -6.64 23.30
C LEU A 114 14.55 -5.20 23.70
N ALA A 115 14.16 -4.22 22.91
CA ALA A 115 14.43 -2.81 23.20
C ALA A 115 13.77 -2.36 24.50
N ILE A 116 12.50 -2.68 24.68
CA ILE A 116 11.72 -2.17 25.82
C ILE A 116 11.94 -3.03 27.06
N ASN A 117 11.79 -4.37 26.98
CA ASN A 117 11.75 -5.23 28.15
C ASN A 117 13.12 -5.79 28.58
N VAL A 118 14.06 -5.94 27.63
CA VAL A 118 15.39 -6.47 27.95
C VAL A 118 16.41 -5.34 28.16
N PHE A 119 16.44 -4.36 27.27
CA PHE A 119 17.39 -3.27 27.34
C PHE A 119 16.84 -2.03 28.06
N ASN A 120 15.59 -2.06 28.55
CA ASN A 120 14.93 -0.96 29.26
C ASN A 120 15.11 0.41 28.58
N LYS A 121 14.96 0.42 27.25
CA LYS A 121 15.04 1.66 26.45
C LYS A 121 13.68 2.33 26.34
N ASP A 122 13.70 3.63 26.03
CA ASP A 122 12.48 4.41 25.80
C ASP A 122 11.58 3.77 24.74
N ILE A 123 10.27 3.99 24.86
CA ILE A 123 9.24 3.52 23.90
C ILE A 123 9.58 3.94 22.47
N LYS A 124 10.12 5.15 22.27
CA LYS A 124 10.55 5.64 20.95
C LYS A 124 11.56 4.72 20.26
N ILE A 125 12.47 4.09 21.02
CA ILE A 125 13.44 3.14 20.49
C ILE A 125 12.75 1.84 20.11
N GLY A 126 11.77 1.38 20.89
CA GLY A 126 10.93 0.25 20.54
C GLY A 126 10.16 0.47 19.22
N VAL A 127 9.59 1.67 19.04
CA VAL A 127 8.92 2.08 17.80
C VAL A 127 9.92 2.12 16.63
N ALA A 128 11.12 2.66 16.84
CA ALA A 128 12.15 2.68 15.80
C ALA A 128 12.52 1.26 15.35
N TRP A 129 12.70 0.31 16.28
CA TRP A 129 12.92 -1.10 15.95
C TRP A 129 11.75 -1.71 15.19
N ALA A 130 10.52 -1.42 15.58
CA ALA A 130 9.33 -1.86 14.83
C ALA A 130 9.36 -1.37 13.37
N LEU A 131 9.74 -0.12 13.14
CA LEU A 131 9.81 0.45 11.80
C LEU A 131 10.97 -0.09 10.95
N THR A 132 12.10 -0.47 11.57
CA THR A 132 13.18 -1.15 10.85
C THR A 132 12.76 -2.49 10.27
N GLY A 133 11.67 -3.09 10.78
CA GLY A 133 11.08 -4.31 10.25
C GLY A 133 10.69 -4.20 8.77
N ALA A 134 10.25 -3.03 8.32
CA ALA A 134 9.95 -2.79 6.90
C ALA A 134 11.21 -2.84 6.02
N PHE A 135 12.31 -2.25 6.49
CA PHE A 135 13.60 -2.28 5.81
C PHE A 135 14.17 -3.71 5.74
N ILE A 136 14.21 -4.42 6.86
CA ILE A 136 14.73 -5.80 6.94
C ILE A 136 13.87 -6.76 6.14
N GLY A 137 12.53 -6.65 6.23
CA GLY A 137 11.60 -7.42 5.41
C GLY A 137 11.82 -7.17 3.91
N GLY A 138 12.01 -5.90 3.53
CA GLY A 138 12.36 -5.51 2.17
C GLY A 138 13.65 -6.14 1.67
N ILE A 139 14.71 -6.17 2.49
CA ILE A 139 15.99 -6.83 2.16
C ILE A 139 15.77 -8.34 1.94
N GLY A 140 15.04 -9.02 2.83
CA GLY A 140 14.74 -10.44 2.66
C GLY A 140 13.98 -10.74 1.36
N SER A 141 12.99 -9.91 1.04
CA SER A 141 12.26 -9.97 -0.23
C SER A 141 13.17 -9.73 -1.43
N LEU A 142 14.05 -8.74 -1.36
CA LEU A 142 15.04 -8.42 -2.39
C LEU A 142 15.97 -9.60 -2.69
N ILE A 143 16.51 -10.21 -1.66
CA ILE A 143 17.40 -11.37 -1.78
C ILE A 143 16.65 -12.53 -2.45
N TYR A 144 15.44 -12.85 -1.96
CA TYR A 144 14.63 -13.92 -2.53
C TYR A 144 14.32 -13.69 -4.02
N LEU A 145 13.86 -12.50 -4.40
CA LEU A 145 13.54 -12.17 -5.79
C LEU A 145 14.77 -12.20 -6.68
N SER A 146 15.90 -11.68 -6.22
CA SER A 146 17.15 -11.68 -6.96
C SER A 146 17.62 -13.11 -7.26
N ILE A 147 17.55 -14.01 -6.26
CA ILE A 147 17.87 -15.44 -6.45
C ILE A 147 16.92 -16.07 -7.46
N LYS A 148 15.61 -15.80 -7.36
CA LYS A 148 14.61 -16.38 -8.28
C LYS A 148 14.76 -15.89 -9.70
N ILE A 149 15.04 -14.60 -9.90
CA ILE A 149 15.28 -14.03 -11.23
C ILE A 149 16.57 -14.62 -11.83
N ASN A 150 17.65 -14.70 -11.05
CA ASN A 150 18.92 -15.25 -11.54
C ASN A 150 18.82 -16.73 -11.90
N ARG A 151 18.16 -17.56 -11.08
CA ARG A 151 17.96 -18.99 -11.35
C ARG A 151 17.07 -19.29 -12.55
N ASN A 152 16.17 -18.36 -12.90
CA ASN A 152 15.27 -18.51 -14.05
C ASN A 152 15.64 -17.57 -15.20
N LYS A 153 16.85 -17.05 -15.23
CA LYS A 153 17.31 -16.05 -16.20
C LYS A 153 17.07 -16.50 -17.64
N GLU A 154 17.32 -17.76 -17.96
CA GLU A 154 17.13 -18.34 -19.30
C GLU A 154 15.65 -18.29 -19.74
N LYS A 155 14.70 -18.42 -18.82
CA LYS A 155 13.26 -18.32 -19.14
C LYS A 155 12.82 -16.89 -19.48
N PHE A 156 13.57 -15.90 -19.01
CA PHE A 156 13.25 -14.50 -19.19
C PHE A 156 14.05 -13.83 -20.32
N ILE A 157 15.18 -14.42 -20.69
CA ILE A 157 16.05 -13.96 -21.79
C ILE A 157 15.83 -14.93 -22.96
N ASN A 158 14.99 -14.52 -23.90
CA ASN A 158 14.91 -15.16 -25.21
C ASN A 158 15.70 -14.31 -26.20
N ASP A 159 16.77 -14.86 -26.76
CA ASP A 159 17.52 -14.26 -27.85
C ASP A 159 16.88 -14.62 -29.18
N ASN A 160 15.81 -13.94 -29.54
CA ASN A 160 15.24 -14.07 -30.88
C ASN A 160 16.02 -13.18 -31.85
N LYS A 161 16.64 -13.77 -32.88
CA LYS A 161 17.44 -13.02 -33.89
C LYS A 161 16.63 -11.98 -34.68
N ASN A 162 15.29 -12.12 -34.68
CA ASN A 162 14.37 -11.24 -35.41
C ASN A 162 13.66 -10.23 -34.49
N ASP A 163 14.29 -9.85 -33.38
CA ASP A 163 13.69 -8.91 -32.43
C ASP A 163 13.63 -7.48 -33.02
N ILE A 164 12.46 -6.86 -32.89
CA ILE A 164 12.25 -5.50 -33.41
C ILE A 164 13.01 -4.52 -32.51
N PHE A 165 13.88 -3.72 -33.12
CA PHE A 165 14.64 -2.69 -32.43
C PHE A 165 13.71 -1.51 -32.09
N ILE A 166 13.63 -1.16 -30.81
CA ILE A 166 12.95 0.04 -30.32
C ILE A 166 14.01 0.97 -29.74
N SER A 167 13.92 2.24 -30.09
CA SER A 167 14.83 3.26 -29.57
C SER A 167 14.69 3.39 -28.04
N SER A 168 15.83 3.57 -27.35
CA SER A 168 15.85 3.84 -25.90
C SER A 168 14.98 5.03 -25.50
N LYS A 169 14.91 6.05 -26.37
CA LYS A 169 14.07 7.24 -26.17
C LYS A 169 12.58 6.89 -26.18
N GLU A 170 12.15 6.00 -27.06
CA GLU A 170 10.75 5.54 -27.12
C GLU A 170 10.38 4.70 -25.89
N ILE A 171 11.29 3.84 -25.43
CA ILE A 171 11.09 3.05 -24.22
C ILE A 171 10.93 3.96 -23.00
N LEU A 172 11.82 4.95 -22.84
CA LEU A 172 11.73 5.93 -21.76
C LEU A 172 10.44 6.73 -21.85
N LYS A 173 10.08 7.25 -23.02
CA LYS A 173 8.83 7.97 -23.24
C LYS A 173 7.62 7.11 -22.79
N LYS A 174 7.63 5.85 -23.16
CA LYS A 174 6.56 4.91 -22.79
C LYS A 174 6.50 4.68 -21.27
N ILE A 175 7.66 4.51 -20.62
CA ILE A 175 7.72 4.40 -19.15
C ILE A 175 7.06 5.62 -18.50
N PHE A 176 7.43 6.83 -18.91
CA PHE A 176 6.86 8.05 -18.34
C PHE A 176 5.35 8.20 -18.62
N ILE A 177 4.89 7.91 -19.84
CA ILE A 177 3.46 7.99 -20.19
C ILE A 177 2.60 7.10 -19.29
N TYR A 178 3.06 5.88 -18.98
CA TYR A 178 2.30 4.98 -18.10
C TYR A 178 2.48 5.28 -16.61
N SER A 179 3.65 5.80 -16.21
CA SER A 179 3.92 6.05 -14.78
C SER A 179 3.29 7.34 -14.28
N ILE A 180 3.29 8.42 -15.06
CA ILE A 180 2.80 9.73 -14.62
C ILE A 180 1.34 9.70 -14.15
N PRO A 181 0.37 9.15 -14.91
CA PRO A 181 -1.02 9.09 -14.44
C PRO A 181 -1.16 8.29 -13.15
N SER A 182 -0.46 7.16 -13.05
CA SER A 182 -0.50 6.32 -11.84
C SER A 182 0.11 7.03 -10.61
N ILE A 183 1.19 7.80 -10.82
CA ILE A 183 1.81 8.61 -9.77
C ILE A 183 0.85 9.70 -9.31
N ILE A 184 0.23 10.43 -10.25
CA ILE A 184 -0.73 11.51 -9.92
C ILE A 184 -1.88 10.94 -9.05
N ILE A 185 -2.49 9.82 -9.47
CA ILE A 185 -3.58 9.19 -8.72
C ILE A 185 -3.11 8.81 -7.31
N SER A 186 -1.92 8.22 -7.18
CA SER A 186 -1.38 7.80 -5.87
C SER A 186 -1.04 8.99 -4.98
N VAL A 187 -0.47 10.05 -5.55
CA VAL A 187 -0.12 11.29 -4.82
C VAL A 187 -1.38 11.99 -4.33
N VAL A 188 -2.40 12.13 -5.18
CA VAL A 188 -3.68 12.73 -4.79
C VAL A 188 -4.32 11.94 -3.65
N GLY A 189 -4.33 10.60 -3.71
CA GLY A 189 -4.82 9.76 -2.62
C GLY A 189 -4.05 9.99 -1.32
N SER A 190 -2.71 10.02 -1.38
CA SER A 190 -1.89 10.25 -0.18
C SER A 190 -2.04 11.65 0.40
N ILE A 191 -2.22 12.68 -0.44
CA ILE A 191 -2.52 14.05 0.01
C ILE A 191 -3.87 14.08 0.73
N TYR A 192 -4.88 13.41 0.18
CA TYR A 192 -6.21 13.30 0.79
C TYR A 192 -6.11 12.68 2.18
N ASP A 193 -5.50 11.50 2.31
CA ASP A 193 -5.33 10.79 3.59
C ASP A 193 -4.55 11.63 4.63
N THR A 194 -3.48 12.32 4.19
CA THR A 194 -2.67 13.18 5.07
C THR A 194 -3.46 14.41 5.52
N THR A 195 -4.22 15.01 4.62
CA THR A 195 -5.07 16.18 4.94
C THR A 195 -6.13 15.78 5.94
N ASP A 196 -6.79 14.64 5.77
CA ASP A 196 -7.76 14.12 6.73
C ASP A 196 -7.16 13.94 8.13
N GLN A 197 -5.96 13.36 8.23
CA GLN A 197 -5.27 13.20 9.52
C GLN A 197 -5.00 14.53 10.20
N ILE A 198 -4.49 15.53 9.47
CA ILE A 198 -4.19 16.86 10.01
C ILE A 198 -5.48 17.58 10.43
N LEU A 199 -6.53 17.50 9.60
CA LEU A 199 -7.80 18.15 9.90
C LEU A 199 -8.50 17.53 11.11
N VAL A 200 -8.49 16.21 11.25
CA VAL A 200 -9.06 15.51 12.41
C VAL A 200 -8.29 15.88 13.68
N LEU A 201 -6.96 15.90 13.63
CA LEU A 201 -6.12 16.26 14.78
C LEU A 201 -6.40 17.70 15.23
N ARG A 202 -6.39 18.65 14.29
CA ARG A 202 -6.67 20.07 14.59
C ARG A 202 -8.12 20.31 15.00
N GLY A 203 -9.07 19.64 14.35
CA GLY A 203 -10.50 19.73 14.69
C GLY A 203 -10.79 19.26 16.09
N ALA A 204 -10.21 18.13 16.52
CA ALA A 204 -10.34 17.64 17.89
C ALA A 204 -9.76 18.64 18.90
N SER A 205 -8.59 19.19 18.63
CA SER A 205 -7.98 20.23 19.47
C SER A 205 -8.85 21.50 19.60
N LEU A 206 -9.48 21.94 18.49
CA LEU A 206 -10.42 23.09 18.50
C LEU A 206 -11.70 22.83 19.29
N LEU A 207 -12.13 21.58 19.39
CA LEU A 207 -13.27 21.14 20.21
C LEU A 207 -12.92 21.04 21.71
N GLY A 208 -11.70 21.40 22.11
CA GLY A 208 -11.27 21.39 23.51
C GLY A 208 -10.73 20.06 24.01
N PHE A 209 -10.46 19.08 23.12
CA PHE A 209 -9.77 17.87 23.50
C PHE A 209 -8.33 18.19 23.91
N SER A 210 -7.79 17.44 24.87
CA SER A 210 -6.35 17.51 25.18
C SER A 210 -5.54 17.10 23.95
N THR A 211 -4.27 17.50 23.87
CA THR A 211 -3.40 17.12 22.75
C THR A 211 -3.29 15.60 22.61
N ALA A 212 -3.15 14.89 23.74
CA ALA A 212 -3.08 13.43 23.77
C ALA A 212 -4.39 12.77 23.26
N ASP A 213 -5.56 13.31 23.67
CA ASP A 213 -6.84 12.81 23.18
C ASP A 213 -7.04 13.12 21.69
N SER A 214 -6.59 14.29 21.24
CA SER A 214 -6.63 14.67 19.81
C SER A 214 -5.79 13.73 18.95
N GLU A 215 -4.58 13.41 19.40
CA GLU A 215 -3.71 12.42 18.72
C GLU A 215 -4.34 11.01 18.75
N LEU A 216 -4.95 10.63 19.87
CA LEU A 216 -5.63 9.35 20.00
C LEU A 216 -6.83 9.25 19.04
N VAL A 217 -7.70 10.25 19.01
CA VAL A 217 -8.86 10.30 18.11
C VAL A 217 -8.42 10.26 16.65
N ALA A 218 -7.41 11.06 16.27
CA ALA A 218 -6.86 11.06 14.92
C ALA A 218 -6.29 9.67 14.56
N SER A 219 -5.56 9.02 15.47
CA SER A 219 -5.02 7.67 15.28
C SER A 219 -6.12 6.61 15.13
N ILE A 220 -7.20 6.71 15.88
CA ILE A 220 -8.33 5.77 15.77
C ILE A 220 -9.02 5.93 14.40
N ILE A 221 -9.32 7.15 13.99
CA ILE A 221 -10.02 7.42 12.72
C ILE A 221 -9.17 7.03 11.52
N SER A 222 -7.87 7.39 11.52
CA SER A 222 -7.02 7.25 10.35
C SER A 222 -6.29 5.90 10.26
N THR A 223 -6.12 5.20 11.40
CA THR A 223 -5.28 4.00 11.43
C THR A 223 -5.96 2.82 12.12
N TRP A 224 -6.28 2.93 13.40
CA TRP A 224 -6.69 1.77 14.20
C TRP A 224 -8.07 1.26 13.81
N GLY A 225 -9.04 2.16 13.71
CA GLY A 225 -10.39 1.82 13.24
C GLY A 225 -10.37 1.28 11.81
N VAL A 226 -9.59 1.92 10.92
CA VAL A 226 -9.44 1.48 9.54
C VAL A 226 -8.87 0.06 9.44
N LYS A 227 -7.93 -0.34 10.31
CA LYS A 227 -7.39 -1.72 10.32
C LYS A 227 -8.46 -2.77 10.60
N ILE A 228 -9.38 -2.49 11.50
CA ILE A 228 -10.54 -3.39 11.75
C ILE A 228 -11.48 -3.37 10.52
N CYS A 229 -11.74 -2.20 9.93
CA CYS A 229 -12.56 -2.08 8.73
C CYS A 229 -11.97 -2.80 7.51
N MET A 230 -10.64 -2.94 7.44
CA MET A 230 -9.98 -3.73 6.38
C MET A 230 -10.43 -5.20 6.36
N LEU A 231 -10.86 -5.77 7.48
CA LEU A 231 -11.41 -7.13 7.52
C LEU A 231 -12.70 -7.22 6.69
N VAL A 232 -13.56 -6.21 6.78
CA VAL A 232 -14.80 -6.11 5.98
C VAL A 232 -14.46 -5.86 4.51
N SER A 233 -13.49 -4.97 4.25
CA SER A 233 -13.10 -4.60 2.88
C SER A 233 -12.40 -5.73 2.12
N ALA A 234 -11.65 -6.59 2.81
CA ALA A 234 -10.94 -7.71 2.18
C ALA A 234 -11.88 -8.68 1.46
N VAL A 235 -13.08 -8.90 1.99
CA VAL A 235 -14.09 -9.77 1.36
C VAL A 235 -14.54 -9.21 0.02
N GLY A 236 -14.85 -7.92 -0.04
CA GLY A 236 -15.25 -7.28 -1.28
C GLY A 236 -14.14 -7.21 -2.33
N MET A 237 -12.90 -6.98 -1.91
CA MET A 237 -11.74 -7.06 -2.80
C MET A 237 -11.59 -8.45 -3.42
N ALA A 238 -11.74 -9.52 -2.62
CA ALA A 238 -11.65 -10.89 -3.10
C ALA A 238 -12.71 -11.19 -4.16
N ILE A 239 -13.96 -10.74 -3.95
CA ILE A 239 -15.05 -10.87 -4.91
C ILE A 239 -14.73 -10.12 -6.20
N SER A 240 -14.20 -8.89 -6.11
CA SER A 240 -13.86 -8.03 -7.24
C SER A 240 -12.80 -8.65 -8.14
N ILE A 241 -11.70 -9.12 -7.57
CA ILE A 241 -10.57 -9.69 -8.31
C ILE A 241 -11.01 -10.88 -9.16
N ASN A 242 -11.87 -11.74 -8.64
CA ASN A 242 -12.35 -12.91 -9.36
C ASN A 242 -13.33 -12.55 -10.49
N ALA A 243 -14.04 -11.44 -10.36
CA ALA A 243 -15.09 -11.05 -11.30
C ALA A 243 -14.58 -10.27 -12.52
N ILE A 244 -13.45 -9.56 -12.38
CA ILE A 244 -12.87 -8.69 -13.43
C ILE A 244 -12.67 -9.40 -14.76
N PRO A 245 -12.03 -10.58 -14.86
CA PRO A 245 -11.80 -11.24 -16.14
C PRO A 245 -13.10 -11.52 -16.91
N HIS A 246 -14.16 -11.87 -16.18
CA HIS A 246 -15.49 -12.15 -16.77
C HIS A 246 -16.18 -10.87 -17.26
N MET A 247 -15.97 -9.75 -16.58
CA MET A 247 -16.51 -8.45 -16.99
C MET A 247 -15.80 -7.94 -18.24
N VAL A 248 -14.47 -7.99 -18.26
CA VAL A 248 -13.64 -7.60 -19.42
C VAL A 248 -14.05 -8.39 -20.66
N SER A 249 -14.19 -9.71 -20.54
CA SER A 249 -14.66 -10.57 -21.65
C SER A 249 -16.02 -10.15 -22.21
N SER A 250 -16.99 -9.79 -21.35
CA SER A 250 -18.31 -9.34 -21.76
C SER A 250 -18.26 -7.97 -22.45
N TYR A 251 -17.41 -7.06 -21.96
CA TYR A 251 -17.21 -5.74 -22.54
C TYR A 251 -16.59 -5.82 -23.96
N VAL A 252 -15.53 -6.62 -24.12
CA VAL A 252 -14.89 -6.83 -25.43
C VAL A 252 -15.86 -7.40 -26.46
N LYS A 253 -16.79 -8.29 -26.02
CA LYS A 253 -17.86 -8.84 -26.85
C LYS A 253 -19.03 -7.87 -27.10
N LYS A 254 -18.98 -6.65 -26.54
CA LYS A 254 -20.06 -5.64 -26.59
C LYS A 254 -21.38 -6.12 -26.01
N ASP A 255 -21.38 -7.14 -25.16
CA ASP A 255 -22.57 -7.67 -24.50
C ASP A 255 -22.81 -6.92 -23.17
N TYR A 256 -23.35 -5.72 -23.30
CA TYR A 256 -23.60 -4.83 -22.16
C TYR A 256 -24.70 -5.37 -21.22
N LYS A 257 -25.62 -6.22 -21.71
CA LYS A 257 -26.63 -6.86 -20.86
C LYS A 257 -25.99 -7.84 -19.89
N VAL A 258 -25.09 -8.70 -20.39
CA VAL A 258 -24.33 -9.65 -19.56
C VAL A 258 -23.36 -8.91 -18.63
N LEU A 259 -22.72 -7.85 -19.11
CA LEU A 259 -21.84 -7.00 -18.29
C LEU A 259 -22.59 -6.42 -17.08
N SER A 260 -23.73 -5.76 -17.34
CA SER A 260 -24.59 -5.18 -16.29
C SER A 260 -25.10 -6.22 -15.30
N LYS A 261 -25.54 -7.39 -15.80
CA LYS A 261 -26.00 -8.49 -14.95
C LYS A 261 -24.88 -8.97 -14.01
N LYS A 262 -23.66 -9.13 -14.54
CA LYS A 262 -22.48 -9.54 -13.74
C LYS A 262 -22.11 -8.49 -12.70
N LEU A 263 -22.04 -7.21 -13.07
CA LEU A 263 -21.75 -6.13 -12.14
C LEU A 263 -22.78 -6.09 -11.00
N ASN A 264 -24.07 -6.17 -11.33
CA ASN A 264 -25.13 -6.22 -10.33
C ASN A 264 -25.02 -7.45 -9.41
N GLN A 265 -24.63 -8.60 -9.95
CA GLN A 265 -24.41 -9.80 -9.14
C GLN A 265 -23.25 -9.62 -8.16
N ILE A 266 -22.14 -9.03 -8.60
CA ILE A 266 -20.98 -8.73 -7.76
C ILE A 266 -21.38 -7.78 -6.63
N LEU A 267 -22.04 -6.67 -6.97
CA LEU A 267 -22.49 -5.68 -6.00
C LEU A 267 -23.48 -6.28 -4.99
N LYS A 268 -24.43 -7.08 -5.45
CA LYS A 268 -25.37 -7.78 -4.56
C LYS A 268 -24.65 -8.74 -3.60
N THR A 269 -23.73 -9.55 -4.13
CA THR A 269 -22.97 -10.50 -3.31
C THR A 269 -22.10 -9.75 -2.27
N ALA A 270 -21.44 -8.67 -2.70
CA ALA A 270 -20.69 -7.83 -1.78
C ALA A 270 -21.57 -7.24 -0.67
N LEU A 271 -22.77 -6.70 -1.03
CA LEU A 271 -23.73 -6.16 -0.05
C LEU A 271 -24.19 -7.22 0.96
N ILE A 272 -24.60 -8.38 0.49
CA ILE A 272 -25.11 -9.46 1.36
C ILE A 272 -24.09 -9.87 2.41
N ILE A 273 -22.79 -9.76 2.12
CA ILE A 273 -21.74 -10.14 3.05
C ILE A 273 -21.26 -8.93 3.87
N THR A 274 -20.99 -7.81 3.23
CA THR A 274 -20.33 -6.68 3.91
C THR A 274 -21.27 -5.88 4.80
N VAL A 275 -22.58 -5.80 4.49
CA VAL A 275 -23.55 -5.10 5.34
C VAL A 275 -23.73 -5.79 6.70
N PRO A 276 -24.02 -7.10 6.77
CA PRO A 276 -24.10 -7.78 8.09
C PRO A 276 -22.77 -7.74 8.85
N MET A 277 -21.62 -7.86 8.15
CA MET A 277 -20.31 -7.72 8.79
C MET A 277 -20.13 -6.35 9.41
N SER A 278 -20.48 -5.27 8.69
CA SER A 278 -20.36 -3.90 9.19
C SER A 278 -21.26 -3.66 10.40
N ILE A 279 -22.50 -4.15 10.36
CA ILE A 279 -23.43 -4.09 11.49
C ILE A 279 -22.87 -4.89 12.68
N GLY A 280 -22.35 -6.09 12.44
CA GLY A 280 -21.75 -6.93 13.47
C GLY A 280 -20.54 -6.25 14.13
N VAL A 281 -19.64 -5.65 13.36
CA VAL A 281 -18.49 -4.88 13.87
C VAL A 281 -18.96 -3.65 14.64
N SER A 282 -20.00 -2.95 14.16
CA SER A 282 -20.56 -1.77 14.84
C SER A 282 -21.13 -2.15 16.22
N ILE A 283 -21.93 -3.22 16.30
CA ILE A 283 -22.52 -3.71 17.56
C ILE A 283 -21.42 -4.22 18.51
N LEU A 284 -20.43 -4.94 17.97
CA LEU A 284 -19.32 -5.53 18.72
C LEU A 284 -18.12 -4.58 18.82
N SER A 285 -18.30 -3.27 18.54
CA SER A 285 -17.20 -2.31 18.52
C SER A 285 -16.41 -2.25 19.82
N LYS A 286 -17.09 -2.31 20.97
CA LYS A 286 -16.42 -2.30 22.29
C LYS A 286 -15.54 -3.54 22.50
N PRO A 287 -16.03 -4.77 22.44
CA PRO A 287 -15.18 -5.94 22.64
C PRO A 287 -14.09 -6.08 21.57
N LEU A 288 -14.39 -5.74 20.29
CA LEU A 288 -13.40 -5.79 19.23
C LEU A 288 -12.29 -4.76 19.44
N TYR A 289 -12.64 -3.51 19.72
CA TYR A 289 -11.64 -2.48 19.95
C TYR A 289 -10.76 -2.82 21.16
N THR A 290 -11.38 -3.21 22.28
CA THR A 290 -10.65 -3.56 23.51
C THR A 290 -9.70 -4.75 23.29
N LEU A 291 -10.12 -5.75 22.52
CA LEU A 291 -9.30 -6.92 22.20
C LEU A 291 -8.00 -6.55 21.45
N PHE A 292 -8.09 -5.61 20.50
CA PHE A 292 -6.94 -5.25 19.65
C PHE A 292 -6.08 -4.12 20.21
N TYR A 293 -6.69 -3.16 20.91
CA TYR A 293 -6.03 -1.89 21.26
C TYR A 293 -6.15 -1.52 22.76
N GLY A 294 -6.84 -2.34 23.55
CA GLY A 294 -7.07 -2.05 24.96
C GLY A 294 -8.29 -1.16 25.20
N GLU A 295 -8.49 -0.77 26.46
CA GLU A 295 -9.62 0.07 26.86
C GLU A 295 -9.44 1.50 26.35
N SER A 296 -10.51 2.07 25.80
CA SER A 296 -10.57 3.45 25.32
C SER A 296 -12.00 3.97 25.41
N ILE A 297 -12.15 5.23 25.79
CA ILE A 297 -13.44 5.92 25.82
C ILE A 297 -13.93 6.19 24.39
N TYR A 298 -13.03 6.63 23.51
CA TYR A 298 -13.36 7.08 22.15
C TYR A 298 -13.35 5.94 21.13
N GLY A 299 -12.49 4.93 21.34
CA GLY A 299 -12.24 3.86 20.37
C GLY A 299 -13.48 3.11 19.91
N PRO A 300 -14.29 2.56 20.84
CA PRO A 300 -15.52 1.85 20.47
C PRO A 300 -16.54 2.72 19.75
N LEU A 301 -16.73 3.96 20.19
CA LEU A 301 -17.68 4.91 19.58
C LEU A 301 -17.27 5.23 18.15
N ILE A 302 -16.01 5.58 17.95
CA ILE A 302 -15.47 5.89 16.61
C ILE A 302 -15.55 4.67 15.69
N LEU A 303 -15.14 3.49 16.18
CA LEU A 303 -15.19 2.26 15.39
C LEU A 303 -16.60 1.91 14.94
N SER A 304 -17.61 2.09 15.82
CA SER A 304 -19.01 1.79 15.49
C SER A 304 -19.54 2.57 14.28
N VAL A 305 -18.97 3.75 14.02
CA VAL A 305 -19.34 4.63 12.89
C VAL A 305 -18.41 4.42 11.70
N VAL A 306 -17.10 4.41 11.92
CA VAL A 306 -16.07 4.33 10.86
C VAL A 306 -16.18 3.04 10.05
N VAL A 307 -16.70 1.96 10.64
CA VAL A 307 -16.90 0.70 9.89
C VAL A 307 -17.81 0.87 8.67
N PHE A 308 -18.79 1.77 8.72
CA PHE A 308 -19.65 2.04 7.57
C PHE A 308 -18.91 2.80 6.44
N ALA A 309 -17.91 3.64 6.78
CA ALA A 309 -17.02 4.21 5.78
C ALA A 309 -16.25 3.11 5.03
N GLY A 310 -15.81 2.06 5.74
CA GLY A 310 -15.20 0.87 5.13
C GLY A 310 -16.13 0.14 4.14
N LEU A 311 -17.43 0.08 4.45
CA LEU A 311 -18.44 -0.48 3.55
C LEU A 311 -18.52 0.33 2.24
N PHE A 312 -18.60 1.67 2.31
CA PHE A 312 -18.64 2.52 1.13
C PHE A 312 -17.33 2.48 0.33
N ALA A 313 -16.18 2.45 1.02
CA ALA A 313 -14.88 2.28 0.39
C ALA A 313 -14.79 0.96 -0.42
N ASN A 314 -15.44 -0.10 0.08
CA ASN A 314 -15.53 -1.38 -0.61
C ASN A 314 -16.31 -1.27 -1.92
N PHE A 315 -17.46 -0.59 -1.94
CA PHE A 315 -18.20 -0.31 -3.16
C PHE A 315 -17.38 0.49 -4.16
N ASN A 316 -16.73 1.55 -3.69
CA ASN A 316 -15.86 2.36 -4.53
C ASN A 316 -14.74 1.51 -5.16
N SER A 317 -14.12 0.62 -4.37
CA SER A 317 -13.08 -0.29 -4.85
C SER A 317 -13.61 -1.25 -5.95
N ILE A 318 -14.81 -1.82 -5.76
CA ILE A 318 -15.45 -2.72 -6.76
C ILE A 318 -15.70 -1.96 -8.07
N LEU A 319 -16.28 -0.76 -7.98
CA LEU A 319 -16.61 0.05 -9.16
C LEU A 319 -15.35 0.52 -9.89
N ASN A 320 -14.35 1.01 -9.17
CA ASN A 320 -13.06 1.42 -9.74
C ASN A 320 -12.37 0.24 -10.45
N THR A 321 -12.36 -0.92 -9.82
CA THR A 321 -11.76 -2.11 -10.41
C THR A 321 -12.50 -2.56 -11.68
N ALA A 322 -13.83 -2.44 -11.68
CA ALA A 322 -14.64 -2.70 -12.85
C ALA A 322 -14.34 -1.72 -14.00
N LEU A 323 -14.25 -0.41 -13.72
CA LEU A 323 -13.93 0.63 -14.70
C LEU A 323 -12.52 0.46 -15.28
N ILE A 324 -11.54 0.18 -14.42
CA ILE A 324 -10.16 -0.12 -14.85
C ILE A 324 -10.16 -1.36 -15.76
N GLY A 325 -10.91 -2.39 -15.41
CA GLY A 325 -11.01 -3.63 -16.19
C GLY A 325 -11.53 -3.42 -17.60
N ILE A 326 -12.45 -2.49 -17.79
CA ILE A 326 -13.01 -2.14 -19.11
C ILE A 326 -12.26 -0.98 -19.79
N SER A 327 -11.16 -0.51 -19.19
CA SER A 327 -10.31 0.58 -19.73
C SER A 327 -11.01 1.94 -19.86
N GLU A 328 -12.08 2.17 -19.10
CA GLU A 328 -12.75 3.47 -19.00
C GLU A 328 -12.13 4.29 -17.86
N TYR A 329 -11.17 5.16 -18.21
CA TYR A 329 -10.41 5.98 -17.26
C TYR A 329 -10.91 7.44 -17.15
N LYS A 330 -12.07 7.76 -17.73
CA LYS A 330 -12.59 9.14 -17.74
C LYS A 330 -13.34 9.49 -16.48
#